data_471bfa914e8323677e300c7e0078098e
#
_entry.id   471bfa914e8323677e300c7e0078098e
#
_cell.length_a   1.000
_cell.length_b   1.000
_cell.length_c   1.000
_cell.angle_alpha   90.00
_cell.angle_beta   90.00
_cell.angle_gamma   90.00
#
_symmetry.space_group_name_H-M   'P 1'
#
loop_
_entity.id
_entity.type
_entity.pdbx_description
1 polymer ?
#
loop_
_entity_poly.entity_id
_entity_poly.type
_entity_poly.pdbx_seq_one_letter_code
_entity_poly.pdbx_strand_id
1 'polypeptide(L)'
;MARNTLSRSLHDVGLAAWFGGTLANAVALNPASAEAGSDAATGAVANAGWNRWTPVNAAAIGAHLIGSVGQLGANKDRVAKQQGVGAMSAAKTVLTAAALGVTAYSRVLGKVVSAGGATPSKRGTKPSKRARADIAAAQERLDQLQWVVPALTGALVVISSYAGEQQRPSEVLRGIAEKNSSTV
;
A
#
# COMPACT_ATOMS: atom_id res chain seq x y z
N MET A 1 20.91 -10.30 19.68
CA MET A 1 20.30 -9.38 18.69
C MET A 1 19.64 -8.23 19.43
N ALA A 2 19.86 -6.98 19.01
CA ALA A 2 19.17 -5.83 19.60
C ALA A 2 17.64 -5.94 19.33
N ARG A 3 16.84 -5.51 20.32
CA ARG A 3 15.38 -5.46 20.17
C ARG A 3 15.02 -4.37 19.13
N ASN A 4 14.29 -4.73 18.09
CA ASN A 4 13.80 -3.80 17.07
C ASN A 4 12.26 -3.70 17.07
N THR A 5 11.64 -3.88 18.24
CA THR A 5 10.18 -3.92 18.40
C THR A 5 9.51 -2.67 17.84
N LEU A 6 10.05 -1.46 18.11
CA LEU A 6 9.48 -0.22 17.57
C LEU A 6 9.47 -0.20 16.06
N SER A 7 10.58 -0.53 15.40
CA SER A 7 10.65 -0.56 13.93
C SER A 7 9.69 -1.57 13.33
N ARG A 8 9.53 -2.74 13.98
CA ARG A 8 8.53 -3.73 13.58
C ARG A 8 7.11 -3.20 13.72
N SER A 9 6.77 -2.65 14.88
CA SER A 9 5.43 -2.11 15.13
C SER A 9 5.08 -1.00 14.14
N LEU A 10 5.99 -0.08 13.87
CA LEU A 10 5.78 0.98 12.87
C LEU A 10 5.58 0.41 11.47
N HIS A 11 6.41 -0.55 11.06
CA HIS A 11 6.27 -1.24 9.78
C HIS A 11 4.91 -1.94 9.66
N ASP A 12 4.56 -2.75 10.65
CA ASP A 12 3.42 -3.66 10.57
C ASP A 12 2.10 -2.88 10.70
N VAL A 13 1.99 -1.94 11.65
CA VAL A 13 0.82 -1.07 11.81
C VAL A 13 0.65 -0.15 10.60
N GLY A 14 1.74 0.44 10.11
CA GLY A 14 1.70 1.30 8.92
C GLY A 14 1.24 0.53 7.68
N LEU A 15 1.78 -0.67 7.45
CA LEU A 15 1.39 -1.52 6.32
C LEU A 15 -0.06 -2.01 6.45
N ALA A 16 -0.48 -2.44 7.64
CA ALA A 16 -1.86 -2.88 7.88
C ALA A 16 -2.87 -1.76 7.63
N ALA A 17 -2.57 -0.53 8.08
CA ALA A 17 -3.42 0.63 7.84
C ALA A 17 -3.45 0.99 6.34
N TRP A 18 -2.31 1.02 5.65
CA TRP A 18 -2.23 1.31 4.22
C TRP A 18 -3.04 0.29 3.40
N PHE A 19 -2.81 -1.01 3.63
CA PHE A 19 -3.56 -2.10 2.98
C PHE A 19 -5.05 -2.04 3.31
N GLY A 20 -5.40 -2.11 4.61
CA GLY A 20 -6.78 -2.21 5.08
C GLY A 20 -7.62 -0.99 4.71
N GLY A 21 -7.06 0.22 4.83
CA GLY A 21 -7.78 1.44 4.50
C GLY A 21 -8.02 1.61 2.99
N THR A 22 -7.04 1.26 2.14
CA THR A 22 -7.24 1.31 0.68
C THR A 22 -8.22 0.23 0.23
N LEU A 23 -8.18 -0.97 0.80
CA LEU A 23 -9.15 -2.02 0.54
C LEU A 23 -10.56 -1.61 0.99
N ALA A 24 -10.71 -1.08 2.22
CA ALA A 24 -11.99 -0.61 2.74
C ALA A 24 -12.61 0.49 1.87
N ASN A 25 -11.80 1.41 1.36
CA ASN A 25 -12.28 2.44 0.44
C ASN A 25 -12.77 1.84 -0.88
N ALA A 26 -12.09 0.82 -1.41
CA ALA A 26 -12.49 0.17 -2.66
C ALA A 26 -13.77 -0.65 -2.51
N VAL A 27 -13.90 -1.44 -1.42
CA VAL A 27 -15.01 -2.38 -1.23
C VAL A 27 -16.22 -1.78 -0.51
N ALA A 28 -16.04 -0.71 0.26
CA ALA A 28 -17.09 -0.11 1.08
C ALA A 28 -17.39 1.34 0.68
N LEU A 29 -16.43 2.27 0.82
CA LEU A 29 -16.68 3.69 0.58
C LEU A 29 -17.19 3.98 -0.83
N ASN A 30 -16.49 3.47 -1.84
CA ASN A 30 -16.83 3.73 -3.24
C ASN A 30 -18.20 3.14 -3.63
N PRO A 31 -18.55 1.89 -3.28
CA PRO A 31 -19.93 1.39 -3.47
C PRO A 31 -20.97 2.16 -2.67
N ALA A 32 -20.75 2.38 -1.37
CA ALA A 32 -21.72 3.05 -0.51
C ALA A 32 -21.99 4.51 -0.90
N SER A 33 -21.04 5.17 -1.59
CA SER A 33 -21.28 6.53 -2.10
C SER A 33 -22.43 6.60 -3.11
N ALA A 34 -22.76 5.49 -3.78
CA ALA A 34 -23.90 5.42 -4.72
C ALA A 34 -25.26 5.62 -4.05
N GLU A 35 -25.36 5.35 -2.75
CA GLU A 35 -26.59 5.54 -1.96
C GLU A 35 -26.92 7.03 -1.68
N ALA A 36 -26.06 7.96 -2.13
CA ALA A 36 -26.24 9.39 -1.89
C ALA A 36 -27.37 10.06 -2.72
N GLY A 37 -28.11 9.30 -3.53
CA GLY A 37 -29.33 9.72 -4.21
C GLY A 37 -29.16 10.53 -5.50
N SER A 38 -27.94 10.98 -5.84
CA SER A 38 -27.66 11.61 -7.12
C SER A 38 -26.19 11.46 -7.54
N ASP A 39 -25.90 11.49 -8.85
CA ASP A 39 -24.53 11.39 -9.36
C ASP A 39 -23.61 12.44 -8.74
N ALA A 40 -24.08 13.66 -8.52
CA ALA A 40 -23.29 14.74 -7.90
C ALA A 40 -23.01 14.45 -6.41
N ALA A 41 -24.00 14.00 -5.65
CA ALA A 41 -23.83 13.63 -4.25
C ALA A 41 -22.94 12.39 -4.09
N THR A 42 -23.04 11.41 -4.97
CA THR A 42 -22.15 10.25 -5.03
C THR A 42 -20.70 10.67 -5.16
N GLY A 43 -20.38 11.55 -6.12
CA GLY A 43 -19.02 12.08 -6.29
C GLY A 43 -18.55 12.89 -5.08
N ALA A 44 -19.42 13.69 -4.47
CA ALA A 44 -19.09 14.49 -3.28
C ALA A 44 -18.74 13.59 -2.09
N VAL A 45 -19.54 12.56 -1.81
CA VAL A 45 -19.30 11.60 -0.72
C VAL A 45 -17.96 10.84 -0.93
N ALA A 46 -17.74 10.32 -2.13
CA ALA A 46 -16.48 9.63 -2.44
C ALA A 46 -15.27 10.55 -2.26
N ASN A 47 -15.29 11.76 -2.83
CA ASN A 47 -14.22 12.73 -2.70
C ASN A 47 -13.97 13.13 -1.22
N ALA A 48 -15.03 13.36 -0.45
CA ALA A 48 -14.92 13.67 0.98
C ALA A 48 -14.25 12.53 1.77
N GLY A 49 -14.62 11.29 1.49
CA GLY A 49 -14.03 10.10 2.13
C GLY A 49 -12.54 9.96 1.79
N TRP A 50 -12.18 10.03 0.51
CA TRP A 50 -10.78 9.95 0.07
C TRP A 50 -9.92 11.10 0.60
N ASN A 51 -10.47 12.32 0.67
CA ASN A 51 -9.73 13.46 1.22
C ASN A 51 -9.47 13.31 2.72
N ARG A 52 -10.43 12.78 3.49
CA ARG A 52 -10.23 12.47 4.92
C ARG A 52 -9.25 11.31 5.12
N TRP A 53 -9.27 10.32 4.24
CA TRP A 53 -8.33 9.19 4.29
C TRP A 53 -6.90 9.59 3.96
N THR A 54 -6.68 10.56 3.10
CA THR A 54 -5.35 10.97 2.60
C THR A 54 -4.32 11.23 3.72
N PRO A 55 -4.58 12.05 4.76
CA PRO A 55 -3.59 12.29 5.82
C PRO A 55 -3.32 11.04 6.66
N VAL A 56 -4.33 10.22 6.91
CA VAL A 56 -4.17 8.94 7.62
C VAL A 56 -3.30 7.99 6.82
N ASN A 57 -3.56 7.88 5.52
CA ASN A 57 -2.75 7.05 4.62
C ASN A 57 -1.30 7.54 4.52
N ALA A 58 -1.07 8.84 4.48
CA ALA A 58 0.28 9.41 4.48
C ALA A 58 1.04 9.07 5.77
N ALA A 59 0.38 9.16 6.93
CA ALA A 59 0.96 8.76 8.21
C ALA A 59 1.26 7.24 8.26
N ALA A 60 0.35 6.42 7.74
CA ALA A 60 0.53 4.97 7.65
C ALA A 60 1.74 4.60 6.77
N ILE A 61 1.85 5.22 5.60
CA ILE A 61 3.00 5.06 4.70
C ILE A 61 4.30 5.51 5.38
N GLY A 62 4.30 6.67 6.04
CA GLY A 62 5.45 7.18 6.78
C GLY A 62 5.91 6.22 7.87
N ALA A 63 4.98 5.69 8.67
CA ALA A 63 5.27 4.68 9.69
C ALA A 63 5.86 3.40 9.07
N HIS A 64 5.27 2.90 7.98
CA HIS A 64 5.78 1.73 7.26
C HIS A 64 7.22 1.94 6.76
N LEU A 65 7.51 3.09 6.17
CA LEU A 65 8.85 3.39 5.62
C LEU A 65 9.89 3.52 6.73
N ILE A 66 9.58 4.27 7.79
CA ILE A 66 10.48 4.42 8.96
C ILE A 66 10.76 3.05 9.58
N GLY A 67 9.70 2.27 9.77
CA GLY A 67 9.83 0.90 10.29
C GLY A 67 10.65 0.00 9.38
N SER A 68 10.49 0.10 8.05
CA SER A 68 11.24 -0.67 7.05
C SER A 68 12.74 -0.37 7.11
N VAL A 69 13.12 0.91 7.17
CA VAL A 69 14.53 1.35 7.29
C VAL A 69 15.13 0.83 8.60
N GLY A 70 14.40 0.96 9.71
CA GLY A 70 14.87 0.45 11.01
C GLY A 70 15.04 -1.07 11.03
N GLN A 71 14.14 -1.82 10.40
CA GLN A 71 14.26 -3.27 10.26
C GLN A 71 15.45 -3.66 9.37
N LEU A 72 15.68 -2.95 8.27
CA LEU A 72 16.80 -3.22 7.38
C LEU A 72 18.14 -3.02 8.10
N GLY A 73 18.27 -1.91 8.84
CA GLY A 73 19.45 -1.63 9.66
C GLY A 73 19.70 -2.70 10.73
N ALA A 74 18.65 -3.12 11.46
CA ALA A 74 18.75 -4.15 12.49
C ALA A 74 19.06 -5.55 11.94
N ASN A 75 18.78 -5.82 10.66
CA ASN A 75 18.99 -7.12 10.00
C ASN A 75 20.11 -7.12 8.95
N LYS A 76 20.93 -6.08 8.88
CA LYS A 76 21.98 -5.94 7.87
C LYS A 76 22.90 -7.18 7.74
N ASP A 77 23.28 -7.76 8.87
CA ASP A 77 24.16 -8.96 8.89
C ASP A 77 23.44 -10.19 8.31
N ARG A 78 22.13 -10.33 8.55
CA ARG A 78 21.33 -11.41 7.97
C ARG A 78 21.14 -11.22 6.46
N VAL A 79 20.91 -9.99 6.01
CA VAL A 79 20.84 -9.67 4.57
C VAL A 79 22.12 -10.06 3.87
N ALA A 80 23.29 -9.82 4.53
CA ALA A 80 24.60 -10.17 3.98
C ALA A 80 24.91 -11.66 4.06
N LYS A 81 24.54 -12.35 5.15
CA LYS A 81 25.08 -13.67 5.52
C LYS A 81 24.09 -14.82 5.43
N GLN A 82 22.77 -14.56 5.38
CA GLN A 82 21.75 -15.59 5.34
C GLN A 82 21.16 -15.73 3.94
N GLN A 83 21.14 -16.97 3.41
CA GLN A 83 20.55 -17.28 2.11
C GLN A 83 19.09 -16.84 2.02
N GLY A 84 18.70 -16.25 0.90
CA GLY A 84 17.34 -15.82 0.61
C GLY A 84 16.89 -14.49 1.24
N VAL A 85 17.54 -14.02 2.33
CA VAL A 85 17.15 -12.77 3.02
C VAL A 85 17.38 -11.53 2.17
N GLY A 86 18.46 -11.50 1.40
CA GLY A 86 18.75 -10.40 0.46
C GLY A 86 17.70 -10.29 -0.64
N ALA A 87 17.37 -11.42 -1.30
CA ALA A 87 16.34 -11.46 -2.35
C ALA A 87 14.97 -11.05 -1.83
N MET A 88 14.57 -11.55 -0.66
CA MET A 88 13.32 -11.19 -0.01
C MET A 88 13.28 -9.69 0.34
N SER A 89 14.37 -9.11 0.85
CA SER A 89 14.45 -7.68 1.14
C SER A 89 14.34 -6.83 -0.13
N ALA A 90 14.98 -7.26 -1.23
CA ALA A 90 14.86 -6.61 -2.53
C ALA A 90 13.40 -6.67 -3.05
N ALA A 91 12.75 -7.82 -2.97
CA ALA A 91 11.36 -7.98 -3.39
C ALA A 91 10.42 -7.06 -2.58
N LYS A 92 10.59 -6.96 -1.26
CA LYS A 92 9.83 -6.00 -0.43
C LYS A 92 10.07 -4.55 -0.86
N THR A 93 11.31 -4.18 -1.15
CA THR A 93 11.66 -2.83 -1.59
C THR A 93 10.99 -2.49 -2.91
N VAL A 94 11.04 -3.40 -3.90
CA VAL A 94 10.39 -3.22 -5.21
C VAL A 94 8.88 -3.10 -5.07
N LEU A 95 8.24 -3.97 -4.30
CA LEU A 95 6.79 -3.91 -4.05
C LEU A 95 6.40 -2.61 -3.34
N THR A 96 7.18 -2.17 -2.35
CA THR A 96 6.94 -0.89 -1.66
C THR A 96 7.05 0.29 -2.63
N ALA A 97 8.09 0.33 -3.46
CA ALA A 97 8.27 1.38 -4.47
C ALA A 97 7.11 1.40 -5.48
N ALA A 98 6.69 0.24 -5.96
CA ALA A 98 5.53 0.12 -6.86
C ALA A 98 4.24 0.63 -6.19
N ALA A 99 3.96 0.19 -4.95
CA ALA A 99 2.79 0.64 -4.20
C ALA A 99 2.80 2.15 -3.94
N LEU A 100 3.96 2.73 -3.62
CA LEU A 100 4.14 4.18 -3.47
C LEU A 100 3.85 4.91 -4.78
N GLY A 101 4.42 4.46 -5.90
CA GLY A 101 4.21 5.05 -7.22
C GLY A 101 2.74 5.06 -7.62
N VAL A 102 2.05 3.92 -7.45
CA VAL A 102 0.61 3.80 -7.74
C VAL A 102 -0.22 4.69 -6.81
N THR A 103 0.11 4.74 -5.51
CA THR A 103 -0.58 5.59 -4.54
C THR A 103 -0.41 7.08 -4.88
N ALA A 104 0.81 7.51 -5.22
CA ALA A 104 1.09 8.89 -5.60
C ALA A 104 0.33 9.26 -6.89
N TYR A 105 0.35 8.40 -7.90
CA TYR A 105 -0.37 8.61 -9.15
C TYR A 105 -1.89 8.67 -8.92
N SER A 106 -2.45 7.77 -8.12
CA SER A 106 -3.86 7.81 -7.72
C SER A 106 -4.22 9.12 -7.01
N ARG A 107 -3.31 9.66 -6.18
CA ARG A 107 -3.53 10.97 -5.53
C ARG A 107 -3.52 12.13 -6.52
N VAL A 108 -2.67 12.10 -7.54
CA VAL A 108 -2.67 13.10 -8.63
C VAL A 108 -4.01 13.07 -9.36
N LEU A 109 -4.47 11.89 -9.78
CA LEU A 109 -5.77 11.73 -10.43
C LEU A 109 -6.93 12.19 -9.52
N GLY A 110 -6.89 11.83 -8.23
CA GLY A 110 -7.89 12.27 -7.26
C GLY A 110 -7.96 13.78 -7.11
N LYS A 111 -6.83 14.51 -7.23
CA LYS A 111 -6.82 15.97 -7.27
C LYS A 111 -7.48 16.51 -8.53
N VAL A 112 -7.25 15.91 -9.69
CA VAL A 112 -7.91 16.28 -10.96
C VAL A 112 -9.43 16.13 -10.81
N VAL A 113 -9.89 15.01 -10.27
CA VAL A 113 -11.31 14.75 -10.01
C VAL A 113 -11.89 15.78 -9.04
N SER A 114 -11.21 16.07 -7.92
CA SER A 114 -11.69 17.01 -6.90
C SER A 114 -11.69 18.46 -7.38
N ALA A 115 -10.75 18.87 -8.24
CA ALA A 115 -10.66 20.22 -8.78
C ALA A 115 -11.79 20.56 -9.78
N GLY A 116 -12.42 19.55 -10.34
CA GLY A 116 -13.54 19.69 -11.28
C GLY A 116 -14.86 20.17 -10.66
N GLY A 117 -14.91 20.42 -9.35
CA GLY A 117 -16.12 20.84 -8.63
C GLY A 117 -17.11 19.67 -8.45
N ALA A 118 -18.36 19.85 -8.86
CA ALA A 118 -19.34 18.77 -8.87
C ALA A 118 -18.90 17.71 -9.90
N THR A 119 -18.39 16.58 -9.40
CA THR A 119 -17.91 15.46 -10.23
C THR A 119 -18.96 14.35 -10.24
N PRO A 120 -19.88 14.34 -11.22
CA PRO A 120 -20.92 13.34 -11.27
C PRO A 120 -20.33 11.94 -11.41
N SER A 121 -20.64 11.06 -10.46
CA SER A 121 -20.17 9.67 -10.40
C SER A 121 -21.36 8.73 -10.22
N LYS A 122 -21.34 7.58 -10.87
CA LYS A 122 -22.33 6.53 -10.64
C LYS A 122 -22.03 5.71 -9.40
N ARG A 123 -20.76 5.56 -9.07
CA ARG A 123 -20.27 4.77 -7.95
C ARG A 123 -18.81 5.14 -7.67
N GLY A 124 -18.53 5.92 -6.65
CA GLY A 124 -17.18 6.28 -6.25
C GLY A 124 -16.30 6.76 -7.40
N THR A 125 -15.52 5.85 -7.94
CA THR A 125 -14.59 6.09 -9.06
C THR A 125 -15.22 5.93 -10.45
N LYS A 126 -16.47 5.41 -10.60
CA LYS A 126 -17.10 5.25 -11.90
C LYS A 126 -17.73 6.56 -12.39
N PRO A 127 -17.33 7.08 -13.57
CA PRO A 127 -17.90 8.31 -14.11
C PRO A 127 -19.38 8.14 -14.47
N SER A 128 -20.15 9.20 -14.33
CA SER A 128 -21.46 9.28 -14.94
C SER A 128 -21.36 9.80 -16.39
N LYS A 129 -22.44 9.62 -17.17
CA LYS A 129 -22.51 10.15 -18.54
C LYS A 129 -22.42 11.68 -18.63
N ARG A 130 -22.60 12.38 -17.48
CA ARG A 130 -22.54 13.84 -17.37
C ARG A 130 -21.16 14.35 -16.96
N ALA A 131 -20.19 13.45 -16.66
CA ALA A 131 -18.84 13.85 -16.29
C ALA A 131 -18.11 14.44 -17.51
N ARG A 132 -17.29 15.47 -17.27
CA ARG A 132 -16.37 16.00 -18.29
C ARG A 132 -15.38 14.90 -18.71
N ALA A 133 -14.95 14.92 -19.97
CA ALA A 133 -14.10 13.86 -20.52
C ALA A 133 -12.78 13.66 -19.77
N ASP A 134 -12.12 14.75 -19.35
CA ASP A 134 -10.87 14.70 -18.57
C ASP A 134 -11.08 14.09 -17.18
N ILE A 135 -12.19 14.42 -16.52
CA ILE A 135 -12.58 13.87 -15.23
C ILE A 135 -13.00 12.42 -15.36
N ALA A 136 -13.77 12.08 -16.37
CA ALA A 136 -14.19 10.71 -16.63
C ALA A 136 -12.97 9.78 -16.84
N ALA A 137 -12.00 10.21 -17.65
CA ALA A 137 -10.77 9.47 -17.86
C ALA A 137 -9.96 9.27 -16.54
N ALA A 138 -9.89 10.30 -15.70
CA ALA A 138 -9.24 10.19 -14.39
C ALA A 138 -10.00 9.22 -13.46
N GLN A 139 -11.32 9.25 -13.45
CA GLN A 139 -12.16 8.34 -12.68
C GLN A 139 -12.01 6.88 -13.12
N GLU A 140 -11.99 6.62 -14.44
CA GLU A 140 -11.78 5.27 -15.00
C GLU A 140 -10.41 4.70 -14.60
N ARG A 141 -9.36 5.53 -14.62
CA ARG A 141 -8.04 5.12 -14.13
C ARG A 141 -8.08 4.81 -12.63
N LEU A 142 -8.74 5.64 -11.84
CA LEU A 142 -8.90 5.41 -10.40
C LEU A 142 -9.71 4.14 -10.12
N ASP A 143 -10.70 3.80 -10.93
CA ASP A 143 -11.50 2.56 -10.79
C ASP A 143 -10.63 1.29 -10.95
N GLN A 144 -9.60 1.35 -11.78
CA GLN A 144 -8.62 0.27 -11.90
C GLN A 144 -7.60 0.29 -10.75
N LEU A 145 -7.02 1.46 -10.46
CA LEU A 145 -5.94 1.61 -9.49
C LEU A 145 -6.38 1.37 -8.05
N GLN A 146 -7.68 1.53 -7.71
CA GLN A 146 -8.22 1.21 -6.40
C GLN A 146 -7.99 -0.25 -5.98
N TRP A 147 -7.78 -1.16 -6.94
CA TRP A 147 -7.48 -2.57 -6.68
C TRP A 147 -5.99 -2.87 -6.69
N VAL A 148 -5.21 -2.09 -7.42
CA VAL A 148 -3.75 -2.30 -7.55
C VAL A 148 -3.04 -1.99 -6.23
N VAL A 149 -3.41 -0.89 -5.55
CA VAL A 149 -2.77 -0.55 -4.26
C VAL A 149 -2.99 -1.62 -3.20
N PRO A 150 -4.23 -2.08 -2.90
CA PRO A 150 -4.41 -3.17 -1.93
C PRO A 150 -3.80 -4.50 -2.39
N ALA A 151 -3.73 -4.80 -3.68
CA ALA A 151 -3.05 -6.00 -4.17
C ALA A 151 -1.54 -5.96 -3.86
N LEU A 152 -0.87 -4.85 -4.14
CA LEU A 152 0.56 -4.67 -3.86
C LEU A 152 0.86 -4.66 -2.35
N THR A 153 0.06 -3.94 -1.58
CA THR A 153 0.24 -3.87 -0.11
C THR A 153 -0.14 -5.18 0.58
N GLY A 154 -1.15 -5.90 0.07
CA GLY A 154 -1.48 -7.24 0.52
C GLY A 154 -0.35 -8.25 0.25
N ALA A 155 0.28 -8.18 -0.93
CA ALA A 155 1.47 -8.96 -1.23
C ALA A 155 2.63 -8.63 -0.27
N LEU A 156 2.79 -7.35 0.11
CA LEU A 156 3.76 -6.94 1.14
C LEU A 156 3.44 -7.53 2.52
N VAL A 157 2.17 -7.66 2.90
CA VAL A 157 1.78 -8.34 4.15
C VAL A 157 2.20 -9.80 4.10
N VAL A 158 1.90 -10.51 3.01
CA VAL A 158 2.27 -11.93 2.84
C VAL A 158 3.77 -12.13 2.89
N ILE A 159 4.55 -11.37 2.12
CA ILE A 159 6.01 -11.52 2.11
C ILE A 159 6.65 -11.09 3.45
N SER A 160 6.01 -10.20 4.20
CA SER A 160 6.46 -9.83 5.55
C SER A 160 6.24 -10.95 6.56
N SER A 161 5.16 -11.71 6.44
CA SER A 161 4.95 -12.93 7.24
C SER A 161 6.01 -13.98 6.94
N TYR A 162 6.32 -14.22 5.66
CA TYR A 162 7.41 -15.10 5.27
C TYR A 162 8.78 -14.65 5.81
N ALA A 163 9.06 -13.34 5.76
CA ALA A 163 10.26 -12.76 6.37
C ALA A 163 10.35 -13.01 7.88
N GLY A 164 9.21 -13.08 8.57
CA GLY A 164 9.12 -13.48 9.98
C GLY A 164 9.56 -14.92 10.21
N GLU A 165 9.11 -15.85 9.36
CA GLU A 165 9.51 -17.26 9.43
C GLU A 165 11.03 -17.43 9.26
N GLN A 166 11.64 -16.72 8.32
CA GLN A 166 13.10 -16.73 8.13
C GLN A 166 13.91 -16.25 9.34
N GLN A 167 13.26 -15.65 10.35
CA GLN A 167 13.91 -15.21 11.60
C GLN A 167 13.95 -16.28 12.68
N ARG A 168 13.35 -17.44 12.49
CA ARG A 168 13.44 -18.57 13.44
C ARG A 168 14.89 -19.01 13.55
N PRO A 169 15.39 -19.36 14.78
CA PRO A 169 16.78 -19.73 14.98
C PRO A 169 17.26 -20.86 14.05
N SER A 170 16.44 -21.88 13.83
CA SER A 170 16.72 -22.97 12.90
C SER A 170 16.91 -22.52 11.46
N GLU A 171 16.07 -21.60 10.98
CA GLU A 171 16.15 -21.03 9.63
C GLU A 171 17.37 -20.14 9.44
N VAL A 172 17.74 -19.39 10.49
CA VAL A 172 18.94 -18.56 10.48
C VAL A 172 20.20 -19.43 10.35
N LEU A 173 20.31 -20.51 11.16
CA LEU A 173 21.44 -21.42 11.13
C LEU A 173 21.54 -22.14 9.78
N ARG A 174 20.42 -22.66 9.27
CA ARG A 174 20.36 -23.32 7.97
C ARG A 174 20.78 -22.39 6.83
N GLY A 175 20.20 -21.20 6.77
CA GLY A 175 20.48 -20.24 5.69
C GLY A 175 21.90 -19.69 5.70
N ILE A 176 22.58 -19.65 6.85
CA ILE A 176 24.02 -19.31 6.93
C ILE A 176 24.87 -20.48 6.39
N ALA A 177 24.55 -21.71 6.76
CA ALA A 177 25.26 -22.90 6.29
C ALA A 177 25.13 -23.06 4.76
N GLU A 178 23.91 -22.93 4.22
CA GLU A 178 23.66 -23.00 2.79
C GLU A 178 24.41 -21.92 2.00
N LYS A 179 24.48 -20.71 2.51
CA LYS A 179 25.21 -19.62 1.85
C LYS A 179 26.71 -19.88 1.81
N ASN A 180 27.29 -20.40 2.88
CA ASN A 180 28.72 -20.74 2.94
C ASN A 180 29.08 -21.89 1.97
N SER A 181 28.19 -22.88 1.81
CA SER A 181 28.41 -23.98 0.88
C SER A 181 28.25 -23.59 -0.59
N SER A 182 27.49 -22.56 -0.90
CA SER A 182 27.33 -22.06 -2.28
C SER A 182 28.42 -21.09 -2.74
N THR A 183 29.36 -20.75 -1.85
CA THR A 183 30.46 -19.80 -2.13
C THR A 183 31.80 -20.54 -2.33
N VAL A 184 31.83 -21.86 -2.18
CA VAL A 184 32.92 -22.76 -2.45
C VAL A 184 32.71 -23.42 -3.80
#